data_74a9c2d37a6555cc9b5d2329e22dd133
#
_entry.id   74a9c2d37a6555cc9b5d2329e22dd133
#
_cell.length_a   1.000
_cell.length_b   1.000
_cell.length_c   1.000
_cell.angle_alpha   90.00
_cell.angle_beta   90.00
_cell.angle_gamma   90.00
#
_symmetry.space_group_name_H-M   'P 1'
#
loop_
_entity.id
_entity.type
_entity.pdbx_description
1 polymer ?
#
loop_
_entity_poly.entity_id
_entity_poly.type
_entity_poly.pdbx_seq_one_letter_code
_entity_poly.pdbx_strand_id
1 'polypeptide(L)'
;MVLVSIGPFAPRRFLLLAAAFFALSIANCFASSILFSAKTTPYDHQMARIQAVLSTPAPPRHRELSLLLVNHWIGELRAIPYRFSMEWKTPSELAHEPTGDCKGKSVALYRRMRENGARDLRLIIGKRAPSSRSTHAWVEWTTASATYVLDPTINWAAQRVNEIADHSYVPYYAYTGSRRYRAAAATSLYARL
;
A
#
# COMPACT_ATOMS: atom_id res chain seq x y z
N MET A 1 -19.67 2.22 -80.09
CA MET A 1 -19.77 3.31 -79.12
C MET A 1 -20.62 2.75 -77.99
N VAL A 2 -19.96 2.22 -76.93
CA VAL A 2 -20.62 1.55 -75.79
C VAL A 2 -20.42 2.43 -74.56
N LEU A 3 -21.50 2.97 -74.03
CA LEU A 3 -21.52 3.75 -72.80
C LEU A 3 -21.58 2.80 -71.59
N VAL A 4 -20.55 2.82 -70.77
CA VAL A 4 -20.50 2.14 -69.50
C VAL A 4 -21.01 3.09 -68.42
N SER A 5 -22.13 2.76 -67.79
CA SER A 5 -22.70 3.47 -66.64
C SER A 5 -22.00 3.04 -65.36
N ILE A 6 -21.41 3.98 -64.65
CA ILE A 6 -20.79 3.79 -63.32
C ILE A 6 -21.82 4.20 -62.29
N GLY A 7 -22.35 3.22 -61.52
CA GLY A 7 -23.26 3.47 -60.41
C GLY A 7 -22.48 3.92 -59.13
N PRO A 8 -23.14 4.68 -58.23
CA PRO A 8 -22.46 5.21 -57.04
C PRO A 8 -22.28 4.16 -55.94
N PHE A 9 -21.04 3.97 -55.53
CA PHE A 9 -20.67 3.21 -54.35
C PHE A 9 -21.08 3.95 -53.07
N ALA A 10 -21.90 3.32 -52.27
CA ALA A 10 -22.31 3.84 -50.96
C ALA A 10 -21.29 3.44 -49.87
N PRO A 11 -20.70 4.40 -49.13
CA PRO A 11 -19.85 4.09 -48.00
C PRO A 11 -20.66 4.07 -46.68
N ARG A 12 -21.20 2.93 -46.30
CA ARG A 12 -22.02 2.83 -45.08
C ARG A 12 -21.63 1.72 -44.10
N ARG A 13 -20.41 1.19 -44.16
CA ARG A 13 -20.00 0.04 -43.29
C ARG A 13 -18.72 0.22 -42.47
N PHE A 14 -18.17 1.41 -42.35
CA PHE A 14 -16.93 1.64 -41.57
C PHE A 14 -17.11 2.39 -40.26
N LEU A 15 -18.33 2.68 -39.80
CA LEU A 15 -18.57 3.49 -38.59
C LEU A 15 -18.93 2.67 -37.32
N LEU A 16 -19.02 1.34 -37.39
CA LEU A 16 -19.43 0.52 -36.25
C LEU A 16 -18.29 -0.25 -35.55
N LEU A 17 -17.06 -0.18 -36.06
CA LEU A 17 -15.91 -0.87 -35.44
C LEU A 17 -15.05 0.00 -34.51
N ALA A 18 -15.25 1.32 -34.52
CA ALA A 18 -14.47 2.22 -33.62
C ALA A 18 -15.07 2.38 -32.22
N ALA A 19 -16.35 2.05 -32.01
CA ALA A 19 -17.00 2.18 -30.70
C ALA A 19 -16.75 1.02 -29.74
N ALA A 20 -16.30 -0.13 -30.24
CA ALA A 20 -16.09 -1.31 -29.40
C ALA A 20 -14.71 -1.33 -28.69
N PHE A 21 -13.75 -0.53 -29.13
CA PHE A 21 -12.40 -0.48 -28.51
C PHE A 21 -12.28 0.49 -27.33
N PHE A 22 -13.26 1.37 -27.11
CA PHE A 22 -13.23 2.34 -26.00
C PHE A 22 -13.88 1.83 -24.72
N ALA A 23 -14.59 0.71 -24.76
CA ALA A 23 -15.31 0.16 -23.60
C ALA A 23 -14.51 -0.85 -22.76
N LEU A 24 -13.29 -1.21 -23.15
CA LEU A 24 -12.48 -2.24 -22.43
C LEU A 24 -11.36 -1.67 -21.54
N SER A 25 -11.29 -0.36 -21.36
CA SER A 25 -10.23 0.26 -20.53
C SER A 25 -10.68 0.69 -19.13
N ILE A 26 -11.87 0.30 -18.68
CA ILE A 26 -12.41 0.68 -17.35
C ILE A 26 -12.64 -0.55 -16.49
N ALA A 27 -11.63 -1.38 -16.32
CA ALA A 27 -11.79 -2.50 -15.41
C ALA A 27 -10.46 -2.93 -14.76
N ASN A 28 -9.73 -1.98 -14.19
CA ASN A 28 -8.69 -2.28 -13.21
C ASN A 28 -8.61 -1.17 -12.16
N CYS A 29 -9.75 -0.70 -11.68
CA CYS A 29 -9.81 0.05 -10.43
C CYS A 29 -9.75 -0.97 -9.28
N PHE A 30 -8.59 -1.66 -9.16
CA PHE A 30 -8.32 -2.48 -7.99
C PHE A 30 -8.35 -1.58 -6.77
N ALA A 31 -8.98 -2.09 -5.73
CA ALA A 31 -9.27 -1.47 -4.46
C ALA A 31 -8.02 -0.93 -3.73
N SER A 32 -7.36 0.03 -4.32
CA SER A 32 -6.56 0.97 -3.57
C SER A 32 -7.54 1.67 -2.65
N SER A 33 -7.48 1.36 -1.38
CA SER A 33 -8.34 2.00 -0.39
C SER A 33 -8.25 3.51 -0.57
N ILE A 34 -9.39 4.13 -0.83
CA ILE A 34 -9.45 5.59 -1.01
C ILE A 34 -9.00 6.21 0.30
N LEU A 35 -7.91 6.98 0.25
CA LEU A 35 -7.31 7.65 1.39
C LEU A 35 -7.63 9.15 1.32
N PHE A 36 -8.20 9.68 2.39
CA PHE A 36 -8.48 11.09 2.58
C PHE A 36 -7.44 11.70 3.52
N SER A 37 -6.92 12.87 3.20
CA SER A 37 -6.05 13.61 4.11
C SER A 37 -6.80 13.89 5.42
N ALA A 38 -6.12 13.66 6.55
CA ALA A 38 -6.69 13.86 7.88
C ALA A 38 -5.87 14.89 8.66
N LYS A 39 -6.55 15.79 9.38
CA LYS A 39 -5.88 16.74 10.28
C LYS A 39 -5.39 16.03 11.55
N THR A 40 -6.19 15.11 12.07
CA THR A 40 -5.91 14.35 13.28
C THR A 40 -6.33 12.91 13.12
N THR A 41 -5.72 12.01 13.89
CA THR A 41 -6.06 10.59 14.00
C THR A 41 -5.99 10.15 15.46
N PRO A 42 -6.63 9.05 15.84
CA PRO A 42 -6.51 8.50 17.20
C PRO A 42 -5.09 8.05 17.58
N TYR A 43 -4.18 7.99 16.62
CA TYR A 43 -2.81 7.52 16.80
C TYR A 43 -1.77 8.65 16.80
N ASP A 44 -2.18 9.92 16.83
CA ASP A 44 -1.24 11.05 16.71
C ASP A 44 -0.17 11.05 17.80
N HIS A 45 -0.54 10.71 19.04
CA HIS A 45 0.41 10.60 20.14
C HIS A 45 1.46 9.52 19.88
N GLN A 46 1.04 8.35 19.42
CA GLN A 46 1.93 7.22 19.08
C GLN A 46 2.80 7.55 17.86
N MET A 47 2.24 8.23 16.86
CA MET A 47 2.99 8.65 15.68
C MET A 47 4.04 9.70 15.99
N ALA A 48 3.82 10.57 16.99
CA ALA A 48 4.82 11.54 17.46
C ALA A 48 6.11 10.84 17.91
N ARG A 49 6.00 9.67 18.58
CA ARG A 49 7.17 8.88 19.03
C ARG A 49 8.05 8.40 17.87
N ILE A 50 7.47 8.04 16.75
CA ILE A 50 8.16 7.52 15.56
C ILE A 50 8.25 8.54 14.43
N GLN A 51 7.91 9.80 14.68
CA GLN A 51 7.89 10.87 13.67
C GLN A 51 9.23 11.01 12.93
N ALA A 52 10.35 10.89 13.63
CA ALA A 52 11.68 10.93 13.04
C ALA A 52 11.88 9.81 12.01
N VAL A 53 11.34 8.61 12.28
CA VAL A 53 11.39 7.47 11.35
C VAL A 53 10.50 7.72 10.13
N LEU A 54 9.27 8.19 10.33
CA LEU A 54 8.35 8.50 9.22
C LEU A 54 8.92 9.58 8.31
N SER A 55 9.66 10.53 8.87
CA SER A 55 10.28 11.65 8.15
C SER A 55 11.68 11.34 7.61
N THR A 56 12.16 10.09 7.72
CA THR A 56 13.45 9.69 7.14
C THR A 56 13.50 10.05 5.65
N PRO A 57 14.46 10.88 5.21
CA PRO A 57 14.58 11.24 3.81
C PRO A 57 15.03 10.04 2.98
N ALA A 58 14.49 9.90 1.78
CA ALA A 58 15.08 8.98 0.83
C ALA A 58 16.36 9.60 0.25
N PRO A 59 17.41 8.81 -0.02
CA PRO A 59 18.62 9.30 -0.68
C PRO A 59 18.29 10.02 -1.98
N PRO A 60 19.07 11.04 -2.39
CA PRO A 60 18.79 11.80 -3.60
C PRO A 60 18.91 10.93 -4.87
N ARG A 61 19.81 9.95 -4.87
CA ARG A 61 19.94 9.00 -5.98
C ARG A 61 18.81 7.97 -5.91
N HIS A 62 18.03 7.89 -6.97
CA HIS A 62 17.01 6.85 -7.13
C HIS A 62 17.73 5.50 -7.32
N ARG A 63 17.62 4.65 -6.32
CA ARG A 63 17.98 3.24 -6.45
C ARG A 63 16.69 2.45 -6.41
N GLU A 64 16.42 1.73 -7.46
CA GLU A 64 15.30 0.81 -7.47
C GLU A 64 15.58 -0.35 -6.51
N LEU A 65 14.70 -0.53 -5.51
CA LEU A 65 14.82 -1.64 -4.58
C LEU A 65 14.31 -2.92 -5.24
N SER A 66 15.13 -3.96 -5.21
CA SER A 66 14.69 -5.27 -5.66
C SER A 66 13.74 -5.91 -4.64
N LEU A 67 12.71 -6.61 -5.12
CA LEU A 67 11.82 -7.38 -4.26
C LEU A 67 12.57 -8.45 -3.45
N LEU A 68 13.64 -9.01 -4.01
CA LEU A 68 14.49 -9.98 -3.29
C LEU A 68 15.07 -9.39 -2.01
N LEU A 69 15.60 -8.16 -2.09
CA LEU A 69 16.15 -7.47 -0.92
C LEU A 69 15.07 -7.11 0.10
N VAL A 70 13.91 -6.65 -0.37
CA VAL A 70 12.75 -6.36 0.50
C VAL A 70 12.27 -7.62 1.21
N ASN A 71 12.16 -8.75 0.50
CA ASN A 71 11.77 -10.03 1.07
C ASN A 71 12.78 -10.55 2.09
N HIS A 72 14.06 -10.35 1.84
CA HIS A 72 15.11 -10.66 2.84
C HIS A 72 14.88 -9.88 4.15
N TRP A 73 14.63 -8.58 4.08
CA TRP A 73 14.33 -7.77 5.26
C TRP A 73 13.04 -8.17 5.98
N ILE A 74 12.00 -8.54 5.22
CA ILE A 74 10.76 -9.08 5.79
C ILE A 74 11.08 -10.36 6.59
N GLY A 75 11.87 -11.28 6.01
CA GLY A 75 12.27 -12.53 6.66
C GLY A 75 13.07 -12.30 7.94
N GLU A 76 14.06 -11.39 7.91
CA GLU A 76 14.83 -11.03 9.10
C GLU A 76 13.94 -10.48 10.23
N LEU A 77 13.05 -9.55 9.92
CA LEU A 77 12.15 -8.96 10.92
C LEU A 77 11.11 -9.96 11.41
N ARG A 78 10.64 -10.86 10.53
CA ARG A 78 9.73 -11.93 10.90
C ARG A 78 10.39 -12.89 11.91
N ALA A 79 11.65 -13.20 11.76
CA ALA A 79 12.40 -14.08 12.65
C ALA A 79 12.52 -13.55 14.10
N ILE A 80 12.35 -12.24 14.31
CA ILE A 80 12.28 -11.66 15.65
C ILE A 80 11.06 -12.23 16.38
N PRO A 81 11.20 -12.83 17.60
CA PRO A 81 10.07 -13.35 18.35
C PRO A 81 8.98 -12.28 18.59
N TYR A 82 7.72 -12.69 18.45
CA TYR A 82 6.62 -11.77 18.66
C TYR A 82 6.34 -11.55 20.15
N ARG A 83 6.31 -10.28 20.55
CA ARG A 83 5.85 -9.86 21.88
C ARG A 83 5.07 -8.57 21.75
N PHE A 84 3.82 -8.57 22.13
CA PHE A 84 2.96 -7.38 22.12
C PHE A 84 3.52 -6.31 23.07
N SER A 85 3.47 -5.06 22.62
CA SER A 85 3.80 -3.86 23.40
C SER A 85 2.70 -2.83 23.21
N MET A 86 2.40 -2.02 24.23
CA MET A 86 1.53 -0.85 24.07
C MET A 86 2.22 0.24 23.26
N GLU A 87 3.53 0.32 23.35
CA GLU A 87 4.33 1.35 22.71
C GLU A 87 4.74 0.98 21.28
N TRP A 88 4.92 2.01 20.46
CA TRP A 88 5.52 1.92 19.14
C TRP A 88 7.04 2.00 19.26
N LYS A 89 7.72 0.86 19.19
CA LYS A 89 9.17 0.80 19.24
C LYS A 89 9.79 1.47 18.01
N THR A 90 10.84 2.25 18.26
CA THR A 90 11.74 2.72 17.21
C THR A 90 12.62 1.57 16.70
N PRO A 91 13.24 1.70 15.51
CA PRO A 91 14.18 0.67 15.04
C PRO A 91 15.36 0.42 15.96
N SER A 92 15.84 1.45 16.67
CA SER A 92 16.91 1.30 17.64
C SER A 92 16.48 0.47 18.86
N GLU A 93 15.29 0.73 19.40
CA GLU A 93 14.74 -0.04 20.51
C GLU A 93 14.51 -1.50 20.11
N LEU A 94 14.00 -1.74 18.90
CA LEU A 94 13.81 -3.10 18.38
C LEU A 94 15.15 -3.85 18.21
N ALA A 95 16.21 -3.14 17.84
CA ALA A 95 17.53 -3.75 17.68
C ALA A 95 18.17 -4.14 19.02
N HIS A 96 17.86 -3.42 20.11
CA HIS A 96 18.37 -3.73 21.45
C HIS A 96 17.51 -4.76 22.20
N GLU A 97 16.25 -4.92 21.83
CA GLU A 97 15.35 -5.88 22.43
C GLU A 97 15.08 -7.06 21.48
N PRO A 98 15.27 -8.31 21.91
CA PRO A 98 15.15 -9.47 21.02
C PRO A 98 13.68 -9.84 20.72
N THR A 99 12.71 -8.94 20.96
CA THR A 99 11.27 -9.17 20.72
C THR A 99 10.60 -7.95 20.13
N GLY A 100 9.62 -8.16 19.25
CA GLY A 100 8.85 -7.08 18.62
C GLY A 100 7.47 -7.50 18.20
N ASP A 101 6.53 -6.55 18.16
CA ASP A 101 5.19 -6.75 17.61
C ASP A 101 5.09 -6.19 16.18
N CYS A 102 3.87 -6.23 15.63
CA CYS A 102 3.60 -5.73 14.27
C CYS A 102 4.03 -4.26 14.09
N LYS A 103 3.85 -3.43 15.11
CA LYS A 103 4.20 -2.01 15.07
C LYS A 103 5.71 -1.81 14.93
N GLY A 104 6.48 -2.35 15.88
CA GLY A 104 7.94 -2.21 15.88
C GLY A 104 8.59 -2.78 14.63
N LYS A 105 8.14 -3.97 14.18
CA LYS A 105 8.64 -4.60 12.94
C LYS A 105 8.33 -3.77 11.69
N SER A 106 7.10 -3.25 11.58
CA SER A 106 6.71 -2.41 10.44
C SER A 106 7.44 -1.06 10.42
N VAL A 107 7.67 -0.44 11.58
CA VAL A 107 8.44 0.80 11.70
C VAL A 107 9.91 0.57 11.29
N ALA A 108 10.50 -0.56 11.71
CA ALA A 108 11.86 -0.91 11.32
C ALA A 108 11.99 -1.17 9.81
N LEU A 109 11.02 -1.89 9.22
CA LEU A 109 10.97 -2.11 7.77
C LEU A 109 10.84 -0.79 7.01
N TYR A 110 9.89 0.07 7.43
CA TYR A 110 9.66 1.38 6.81
C TYR A 110 10.96 2.20 6.77
N ARG A 111 11.68 2.33 7.90
CA ARG A 111 12.94 3.06 7.97
C ARG A 111 13.99 2.47 7.04
N ARG A 112 14.21 1.15 7.10
CA ARG A 112 15.20 0.45 6.27
C ARG A 112 14.93 0.68 4.77
N MET A 113 13.68 0.62 4.34
CA MET A 113 13.29 0.88 2.98
C MET A 113 13.53 2.35 2.57
N ARG A 114 13.18 3.32 3.44
CA ARG A 114 13.42 4.74 3.19
C ARG A 114 14.90 5.05 3.02
N GLU A 115 15.74 4.56 3.93
CA GLU A 115 17.20 4.74 3.89
C GLU A 115 17.81 4.12 2.62
N ASN A 116 17.19 3.10 2.04
CA ASN A 116 17.64 2.47 0.81
C ASN A 116 16.94 2.97 -0.46
N GLY A 117 16.21 4.08 -0.41
CA GLY A 117 15.71 4.80 -1.56
C GLY A 117 14.26 4.53 -1.94
N ALA A 118 13.52 3.71 -1.19
CA ALA A 118 12.10 3.54 -1.43
C ALA A 118 11.37 4.87 -1.28
N ARG A 119 10.54 5.19 -2.27
CA ARG A 119 9.61 6.32 -2.26
C ARG A 119 8.21 5.79 -1.94
N ASP A 120 7.20 6.49 -2.09
CA ASP A 120 5.78 6.09 -2.00
C ASP A 120 5.48 4.96 -0.99
N LEU A 121 6.11 5.08 0.19
CA LEU A 121 5.88 4.23 1.34
C LEU A 121 4.83 4.83 2.26
N ARG A 122 3.99 3.96 2.79
CA ARG A 122 3.01 4.29 3.83
C ARG A 122 3.10 3.27 4.96
N LEU A 123 3.13 3.75 6.19
CA LEU A 123 2.89 2.93 7.37
C LEU A 123 1.38 2.87 7.59
N ILE A 124 0.82 1.68 7.60
CA ILE A 124 -0.63 1.47 7.67
C ILE A 124 -1.02 0.90 9.03
N ILE A 125 -2.14 1.40 9.55
CA ILE A 125 -2.85 0.84 10.70
C ILE A 125 -4.24 0.43 10.23
N GLY A 126 -4.62 -0.82 10.44
CA GLY A 126 -5.89 -1.33 10.00
C GLY A 126 -6.22 -2.69 10.62
N LYS A 127 -7.01 -3.50 9.94
CA LYS A 127 -7.27 -4.89 10.30
C LYS A 127 -6.75 -5.81 9.21
N ARG A 128 -6.13 -6.92 9.62
CA ARG A 128 -5.69 -7.95 8.67
C ARG A 128 -6.87 -8.69 8.04
N ALA A 129 -7.94 -8.89 8.81
CA ALA A 129 -9.20 -9.43 8.34
C ALA A 129 -10.35 -8.70 9.06
N PRO A 130 -11.55 -8.62 8.48
CA PRO A 130 -12.72 -7.97 9.11
C PRO A 130 -13.05 -8.54 10.48
N SER A 131 -12.86 -9.84 10.69
CA SER A 131 -13.08 -10.56 11.93
C SER A 131 -11.99 -10.34 12.99
N SER A 132 -10.87 -9.69 12.65
CA SER A 132 -9.79 -9.43 13.61
C SER A 132 -10.28 -8.54 14.75
N ARG A 133 -10.06 -8.95 16.00
CA ARG A 133 -10.44 -8.17 17.20
C ARG A 133 -9.53 -6.97 17.44
N SER A 134 -8.26 -7.08 17.06
CA SER A 134 -7.25 -6.03 17.25
C SER A 134 -6.85 -5.40 15.91
N THR A 135 -6.34 -4.18 15.98
CA THR A 135 -5.67 -3.54 14.86
C THR A 135 -4.30 -4.18 14.61
N HIS A 136 -3.83 -4.04 13.39
CA HIS A 136 -2.55 -4.53 12.90
C HIS A 136 -1.81 -3.42 12.18
N ALA A 137 -0.48 -3.49 12.12
CA ALA A 137 0.36 -2.54 11.40
C ALA A 137 1.17 -3.26 10.33
N TRP A 138 1.28 -2.63 9.15
CA TRP A 138 2.10 -3.10 8.03
C TRP A 138 2.62 -1.91 7.21
N VAL A 139 3.42 -2.18 6.22
CA VAL A 139 3.88 -1.16 5.26
C VAL A 139 3.24 -1.42 3.90
N GLU A 140 2.78 -0.37 3.24
CA GLU A 140 2.46 -0.38 1.82
C GLU A 140 3.55 0.31 1.03
N TRP A 141 3.93 -0.29 -0.08
CA TRP A 141 4.91 0.23 -1.01
C TRP A 141 4.34 0.26 -2.42
N THR A 142 4.24 1.46 -2.99
CA THR A 142 3.79 1.64 -4.37
C THR A 142 5.00 1.88 -5.26
N THR A 143 5.11 1.06 -6.31
CA THR A 143 6.10 1.17 -7.38
C THR A 143 5.40 1.58 -8.68
N ALA A 144 6.14 1.78 -9.74
CA ALA A 144 5.57 2.03 -11.07
C ALA A 144 4.71 0.87 -11.58
N SER A 145 4.97 -0.37 -11.12
CA SER A 145 4.32 -1.59 -11.63
C SER A 145 3.23 -2.13 -10.72
N ALA A 146 3.28 -1.91 -9.42
CA ALA A 146 2.34 -2.48 -8.46
C ALA A 146 2.40 -1.81 -7.09
N THR A 147 1.34 -2.01 -6.29
CA THR A 147 1.36 -1.75 -4.85
C THR A 147 1.50 -3.07 -4.10
N TYR A 148 2.37 -3.08 -3.10
CA TYR A 148 2.68 -4.24 -2.27
C TYR A 148 2.29 -4.01 -0.81
N VAL A 149 1.75 -5.05 -0.19
CA VAL A 149 1.64 -5.19 1.27
C VAL A 149 2.90 -5.89 1.77
N LEU A 150 3.57 -5.27 2.72
CA LEU A 150 4.80 -5.74 3.36
C LEU A 150 4.51 -5.92 4.85
N ASP A 151 4.23 -7.14 5.27
CA ASP A 151 3.90 -7.48 6.65
C ASP A 151 4.99 -8.35 7.28
N PRO A 152 5.97 -7.75 7.98
CA PRO A 152 7.08 -8.47 8.58
C PRO A 152 6.69 -9.26 9.83
N THR A 153 5.41 -9.33 10.17
CA THR A 153 4.90 -10.12 11.29
C THR A 153 4.38 -11.48 10.83
N ILE A 154 3.71 -11.50 9.70
CA ILE A 154 2.94 -12.66 9.22
C ILE A 154 3.49 -13.22 7.92
N ASN A 155 3.85 -12.35 6.98
CA ASN A 155 4.28 -12.77 5.65
C ASN A 155 5.80 -13.05 5.60
N TRP A 156 6.21 -13.87 4.66
CA TRP A 156 7.63 -14.13 4.36
C TRP A 156 8.15 -13.28 3.20
N ALA A 157 7.23 -12.70 2.44
CA ALA A 157 7.54 -11.91 1.26
C ALA A 157 6.49 -10.80 1.05
N ALA A 158 6.85 -9.83 0.23
CA ALA A 158 5.95 -8.82 -0.29
C ALA A 158 4.80 -9.50 -1.07
N GLN A 159 3.58 -9.05 -0.85
CA GLN A 159 2.39 -9.52 -1.57
C GLN A 159 1.81 -8.38 -2.39
N ARG A 160 1.52 -8.61 -3.65
CA ARG A 160 0.80 -7.61 -4.46
C ARG A 160 -0.62 -7.45 -3.95
N VAL A 161 -1.08 -6.22 -3.84
CA VAL A 161 -2.44 -5.92 -3.34
C VAL A 161 -3.52 -6.63 -4.13
N ASN A 162 -3.37 -6.74 -5.45
CA ASN A 162 -4.32 -7.43 -6.32
C ASN A 162 -4.29 -8.98 -6.24
N GLU A 163 -3.33 -9.55 -5.54
CA GLU A 163 -3.20 -10.99 -5.31
C GLU A 163 -3.65 -11.39 -3.89
N ILE A 164 -3.98 -10.42 -3.06
CA ILE A 164 -4.47 -10.63 -1.70
C ILE A 164 -5.97 -10.89 -1.74
N ALA A 165 -6.43 -11.86 -0.94
CA ALA A 165 -7.85 -12.16 -0.83
C ALA A 165 -8.67 -10.93 -0.42
N ASP A 166 -9.85 -10.78 -1.03
CA ASP A 166 -10.78 -9.72 -0.71
C ASP A 166 -11.03 -9.61 0.79
N HIS A 167 -11.15 -8.36 1.25
CA HIS A 167 -11.35 -8.03 2.67
C HIS A 167 -10.16 -8.34 3.60
N SER A 168 -9.01 -8.77 3.08
CA SER A 168 -7.76 -8.82 3.84
C SER A 168 -7.04 -7.48 3.80
N TYR A 169 -6.29 -7.16 4.86
CA TYR A 169 -5.55 -5.91 4.98
C TYR A 169 -6.42 -4.66 4.74
N VAL A 170 -7.46 -4.52 5.56
CA VAL A 170 -8.37 -3.36 5.51
C VAL A 170 -7.72 -2.17 6.22
N PRO A 171 -7.25 -1.14 5.51
CA PRO A 171 -6.59 0.01 6.12
C PRO A 171 -7.62 0.93 6.78
N TYR A 172 -7.22 1.53 7.89
CA TYR A 172 -7.97 2.59 8.58
C TYR A 172 -7.23 3.91 8.51
N TYR A 173 -5.92 3.89 8.79
CA TYR A 173 -5.06 5.06 8.78
C TYR A 173 -3.75 4.76 8.05
N ALA A 174 -3.21 5.76 7.37
CA ALA A 174 -1.93 5.69 6.69
C ALA A 174 -1.08 6.91 7.03
N TYR A 175 0.24 6.70 7.15
CA TYR A 175 1.21 7.75 7.51
C TYR A 175 2.40 7.72 6.57
N THR A 176 2.86 8.89 6.15
CA THR A 176 4.09 9.07 5.39
C THR A 176 4.66 10.47 5.63
N GLY A 177 5.87 10.56 6.15
CA GLY A 177 6.43 11.84 6.60
C GLY A 177 5.55 12.46 7.68
N SER A 178 5.19 13.73 7.53
CA SER A 178 4.25 14.46 8.40
C SER A 178 2.78 14.27 7.97
N ARG A 179 2.52 13.64 6.84
CA ARG A 179 1.17 13.48 6.30
C ARG A 179 0.48 12.28 6.92
N ARG A 180 -0.80 12.44 7.20
CA ARG A 180 -1.67 11.42 7.74
C ARG A 180 -2.95 11.34 6.91
N TYR A 181 -3.48 10.14 6.80
CA TYR A 181 -4.65 9.83 5.98
C TYR A 181 -5.60 8.92 6.74
N ARG A 182 -6.88 9.03 6.44
CA ARG A 182 -7.92 8.11 6.87
C ARG A 182 -8.49 7.38 5.64
N ALA A 183 -8.66 6.08 5.74
CA ALA A 183 -9.29 5.29 4.68
C ALA A 183 -10.83 5.40 4.73
N ALA A 184 -11.51 5.23 3.60
CA ALA A 184 -12.97 5.21 3.52
C ALA A 184 -13.59 4.16 4.44
N ALA A 185 -12.96 2.99 4.58
CA ALA A 185 -13.40 1.92 5.47
C ALA A 185 -13.45 2.34 6.96
N ALA A 186 -12.56 3.24 7.40
CA ALA A 186 -12.59 3.75 8.78
C ALA A 186 -13.81 4.65 9.04
N THR A 187 -14.33 5.31 8.01
CA THR A 187 -15.50 6.21 8.14
C THR A 187 -16.78 5.42 8.42
N SER A 188 -16.94 4.22 7.84
CA SER A 188 -18.14 3.40 8.03
C SER A 188 -18.23 2.77 9.42
N LEU A 189 -17.11 2.61 10.13
CA LEU A 189 -17.09 2.03 11.49
C LEU A 189 -17.58 3.03 12.54
N TYR A 190 -17.25 4.31 12.40
CA TYR A 190 -17.68 5.37 13.33
C TYR A 190 -19.13 5.80 13.09
N ALA A 191 -19.71 5.54 11.92
CA ALA A 191 -21.12 5.83 11.64
C ALA A 191 -22.09 4.78 12.23
N ARG A 192 -21.58 3.70 12.82
CA ARG A 192 -22.37 2.59 13.41
C ARG A 192 -22.28 2.53 14.94
N LEU A 193 -21.61 3.46 15.57
CA LEU A 193 -21.54 3.70 17.02
C LEU A 193 -22.36 4.92 17.39
#